data_46f78d4ad9b5753abb81b9ff191e93aa
#
_entry.id   46f78d4ad9b5753abb81b9ff191e93aa
#
_cell.length_a   1.000
_cell.length_b   1.000
_cell.length_c   1.000
_cell.angle_alpha   90.00
_cell.angle_beta   90.00
_cell.angle_gamma   90.00
#
_symmetry.space_group_name_H-M   'P 1'
#
loop_
_entity.id
_entity.type
_entity.pdbx_description
1 polymer ?
#
loop_
_entity_poly.entity_id
_entity_poly.type
_entity_poly.pdbx_seq_one_letter_code
_entity_poly.pdbx_strand_id
1 'polypeptide(L)'
;MRAILYDKACDCPSSELARKALTKARVDFESRPLESQPVDREAALALAGKARRFFIKAGKGFVMHDADREPVSEARALEWLLHDDGLLRVPALVWGDMLVRGYTDDLYKHALAGRR
;
A
#
# COMPACT_ATOMS: atom_id res chain seq x y z
N MET A 1 -1.11 12.98 -10.87
CA MET A 1 -2.06 12.07 -10.21
C MET A 1 -1.80 12.06 -8.70
N ARG A 2 -2.86 12.19 -7.92
CA ARG A 2 -2.73 12.24 -6.47
C ARG A 2 -2.61 10.84 -5.87
N ALA A 3 -1.72 10.68 -4.92
CA ALA A 3 -1.57 9.41 -4.20
C ALA A 3 -2.70 9.24 -3.19
N ILE A 4 -3.08 8.00 -2.91
CA ILE A 4 -4.08 7.68 -1.89
C ILE A 4 -3.42 6.75 -0.87
N LEU A 5 -3.47 7.17 0.40
CA LEU A 5 -2.96 6.35 1.49
C LEU A 5 -4.11 5.79 2.29
N TYR A 6 -4.28 4.47 2.24
CA TYR A 6 -5.22 3.77 3.11
C TYR A 6 -4.51 3.53 4.43
N ASP A 7 -5.08 4.05 5.52
CA ASP A 7 -4.40 4.04 6.82
C ASP A 7 -5.40 3.84 7.96
N LYS A 8 -4.91 4.00 9.18
CA LYS A 8 -5.76 4.07 10.38
C LYS A 8 -5.47 5.38 11.08
N ALA A 9 -6.53 6.02 11.55
CA ALA A 9 -6.41 7.28 12.27
C ALA A 9 -5.85 7.09 13.68
N CYS A 10 -6.14 5.94 14.31
CA CYS A 10 -5.75 5.65 15.70
C CYS A 10 -4.97 4.35 15.80
N ASP A 11 -4.06 4.30 16.78
CA ASP A 11 -3.36 3.08 17.20
C ASP A 11 -2.64 2.32 16.08
N CYS A 12 -2.08 3.08 15.13
CA CYS A 12 -1.31 2.46 14.05
C CYS A 12 -0.02 3.25 13.81
N PRO A 13 1.05 2.90 14.52
CA PRO A 13 2.34 3.59 14.34
C PRO A 13 2.86 3.56 12.90
N SER A 14 2.63 2.47 12.20
CA SER A 14 3.06 2.36 10.79
C SER A 14 2.32 3.34 9.88
N SER A 15 1.02 3.55 10.12
CA SER A 15 0.25 4.55 9.35
C SER A 15 0.79 5.95 9.61
N GLU A 16 1.11 6.26 10.85
CA GLU A 16 1.68 7.57 11.20
C GLU A 16 3.02 7.79 10.53
N LEU A 17 3.90 6.78 10.56
CA LEU A 17 5.20 6.85 9.89
C LEU A 17 5.06 7.03 8.39
N ALA A 18 4.09 6.35 7.77
CA ALA A 18 3.82 6.49 6.34
C ALA A 18 3.39 7.92 5.99
N ARG A 19 2.48 8.49 6.79
CA ARG A 19 2.05 9.89 6.58
C ARG A 19 3.21 10.86 6.69
N LYS A 20 4.07 10.66 7.68
CA LYS A 20 5.25 11.51 7.87
C LYS A 20 6.22 11.40 6.70
N ALA A 21 6.46 10.18 6.21
CA ALA A 21 7.36 9.95 5.08
C ALA A 21 6.85 10.63 3.82
N LEU A 22 5.55 10.54 3.53
CA LEU A 22 4.96 11.16 2.36
C LEU A 22 5.01 12.68 2.46
N THR A 23 4.72 13.24 3.62
CA THR A 23 4.79 14.68 3.86
C THR A 23 6.22 15.18 3.67
N LYS A 24 7.19 14.48 4.22
CA LYS A 24 8.61 14.84 4.10
C LYS A 24 9.07 14.79 2.65
N ALA A 25 8.58 13.83 1.87
CA ALA A 25 8.90 13.69 0.46
C ALA A 25 8.10 14.66 -0.42
N ARG A 26 7.23 15.46 0.17
CA ARG A 26 6.38 16.43 -0.55
C ARG A 26 5.44 15.77 -1.56
N VAL A 27 4.96 14.59 -1.23
CA VAL A 27 3.98 13.88 -2.03
C VAL A 27 2.59 14.38 -1.68
N ASP A 28 1.82 14.79 -2.69
CA ASP A 28 0.42 15.14 -2.49
C ASP A 28 -0.39 13.86 -2.37
N PHE A 29 -1.00 13.64 -1.21
CA PHE A 29 -1.76 12.42 -0.96
C PHE A 29 -3.04 12.67 -0.20
N GLU A 30 -4.00 11.77 -0.38
CA GLU A 30 -5.25 11.75 0.35
C GLU A 30 -5.20 10.58 1.33
N SER A 31 -5.49 10.84 2.60
CA SER A 31 -5.57 9.81 3.63
C SER A 31 -7.01 9.27 3.70
N ARG A 32 -7.16 7.95 3.66
CA ARG A 32 -8.47 7.28 3.76
C ARG A 32 -8.46 6.28 4.92
N PRO A 33 -8.87 6.71 6.13
CA PRO A 33 -8.86 5.82 7.27
C PRO A 33 -9.87 4.68 7.13
N LEU A 34 -9.43 3.45 7.44
CA LEU A 34 -10.30 2.28 7.36
C LEU A 34 -11.45 2.36 8.35
N GLU A 35 -11.30 3.10 9.46
CA GLU A 35 -12.38 3.29 10.43
C GLU A 35 -13.60 3.96 9.81
N SER A 36 -13.35 4.85 8.83
CA SER A 36 -14.42 5.59 8.14
C SER A 36 -14.81 4.95 6.81
N GLN A 37 -13.83 4.36 6.14
CA GLN A 37 -14.01 3.81 4.79
C GLN A 37 -13.35 2.43 4.70
N PRO A 38 -14.01 1.39 5.23
CA PRO A 38 -13.45 0.05 5.20
C PRO A 38 -13.18 -0.45 3.79
N VAL A 39 -12.08 -1.15 3.61
CA VAL A 39 -11.71 -1.78 2.35
C VAL A 39 -11.77 -3.28 2.55
N ASP A 40 -12.80 -3.90 2.00
CA ASP A 40 -13.03 -5.33 2.12
C ASP A 40 -12.29 -6.10 1.02
N ARG A 41 -12.56 -7.41 0.94
CA ARG A 41 -11.92 -8.30 -0.03
C ARG A 41 -12.11 -7.83 -1.48
N GLU A 42 -13.33 -7.49 -1.87
CA GLU A 42 -13.62 -7.08 -3.24
C GLU A 42 -12.93 -5.78 -3.59
N ALA A 43 -12.96 -4.81 -2.67
CA ALA A 43 -12.30 -3.53 -2.88
C ALA A 43 -10.77 -3.70 -2.95
N ALA A 44 -10.20 -4.57 -2.12
CA ALA A 44 -8.77 -4.86 -2.15
C ALA A 44 -8.36 -5.51 -3.47
N LEU A 45 -9.16 -6.45 -3.98
CA LEU A 45 -8.90 -7.08 -5.26
C LEU A 45 -8.98 -6.08 -6.41
N ALA A 46 -9.89 -5.11 -6.33
CA ALA A 46 -9.98 -4.06 -7.32
C ALA A 46 -8.73 -3.18 -7.33
N LEU A 47 -8.19 -2.86 -6.16
CA LEU A 47 -6.93 -2.12 -6.05
C LEU A 47 -5.78 -2.91 -6.66
N ALA A 48 -5.69 -4.20 -6.35
CA ALA A 48 -4.64 -5.06 -6.90
C ALA A 48 -4.72 -5.17 -8.42
N GLY A 49 -5.95 -5.23 -8.97
CA GLY A 49 -6.16 -5.36 -10.40
C GLY A 49 -5.70 -4.15 -11.20
N LYS A 50 -5.64 -2.97 -10.58
CA LYS A 50 -5.17 -1.75 -11.21
C LYS A 50 -3.67 -1.54 -11.06
N ALA A 51 -3.03 -2.24 -10.15
CA ALA A 51 -1.62 -2.07 -9.89
C ALA A 51 -0.77 -2.88 -10.87
N ARG A 52 0.33 -2.29 -11.30
CA ARG A 52 1.33 -2.95 -12.14
C ARG A 52 2.59 -3.24 -11.36
N ARG A 53 2.90 -2.40 -10.38
CA ARG A 53 4.06 -2.58 -9.53
C ARG A 53 3.64 -2.69 -8.08
N PHE A 54 4.15 -3.71 -7.41
CA PHE A 54 3.83 -3.98 -6.02
C PHE A 54 5.11 -3.90 -5.18
N PHE A 55 5.01 -3.20 -4.06
CA PHE A 55 6.07 -3.14 -3.05
C PHE A 55 5.42 -3.60 -1.75
N ILE A 56 5.77 -4.80 -1.31
CA ILE A 56 5.07 -5.44 -0.19
C ILE A 56 6.06 -5.72 0.93
N LYS A 57 5.78 -5.19 2.12
CA LYS A 57 6.60 -5.46 3.29
C LYS A 57 6.54 -6.95 3.62
N ALA A 58 7.69 -7.58 3.83
CA ALA A 58 7.81 -8.99 4.18
C ALA A 58 8.92 -9.17 5.21
N GLY A 59 8.54 -9.54 6.44
CA GLY A 59 9.51 -9.69 7.51
C GLY A 59 10.28 -8.39 7.76
N LYS A 60 11.59 -8.45 7.71
CA LYS A 60 12.46 -7.27 7.91
C LYS A 60 12.74 -6.51 6.63
N GLY A 61 12.33 -7.04 5.48
CA GLY A 61 12.56 -6.42 4.19
C GLY A 61 11.27 -6.20 3.43
N PHE A 62 11.37 -6.28 2.12
CA PHE A 62 10.20 -6.14 1.26
C PHE A 62 10.40 -6.87 -0.06
N VAL A 63 9.29 -7.15 -0.74
CA VAL A 63 9.25 -7.79 -2.05
C VAL A 63 8.83 -6.75 -3.08
N MET A 64 9.52 -6.71 -4.21
CA MET A 64 9.10 -5.93 -5.36
C MET A 64 8.57 -6.88 -6.42
N HIS A 65 7.43 -6.57 -7.00
CA HIS A 65 6.80 -7.42 -8.00
C HIS A 65 6.27 -6.59 -9.16
N ASP A 66 6.54 -7.06 -10.38
CA ASP A 66 6.06 -6.42 -11.61
C ASP A 66 5.00 -7.30 -12.25
N ALA A 67 3.75 -6.86 -12.19
CA ALA A 67 2.61 -7.63 -12.72
C ALA A 67 2.61 -7.71 -14.25
N ASP A 68 3.35 -6.84 -14.94
CA ASP A 68 3.48 -6.92 -16.39
C ASP A 68 4.34 -8.11 -16.81
N ARG A 69 5.28 -8.49 -15.94
CA ARG A 69 6.13 -9.66 -16.19
C ARG A 69 5.49 -10.94 -15.71
N GLU A 70 4.87 -10.88 -14.54
CA GLU A 70 4.25 -12.04 -13.91
C GLU A 70 2.94 -11.59 -13.27
N PRO A 71 1.79 -11.94 -13.87
CA PRO A 71 0.50 -11.54 -13.31
C PRO A 71 0.32 -12.04 -11.88
N VAL A 72 -0.31 -11.21 -11.05
CA VAL A 72 -0.58 -11.56 -9.66
C VAL A 72 -1.89 -12.32 -9.58
N SER A 73 -1.86 -13.52 -9.03
CA SER A 73 -3.07 -14.31 -8.82
C SER A 73 -3.94 -13.67 -7.74
N GLU A 74 -5.23 -13.98 -7.77
CA GLU A 74 -6.15 -13.50 -6.74
C GLU A 74 -5.70 -13.94 -5.35
N ALA A 75 -5.28 -15.21 -5.22
CA ALA A 75 -4.81 -15.75 -3.95
C ALA A 75 -3.58 -14.99 -3.43
N ARG A 76 -2.64 -14.66 -4.30
CA ARG A 76 -1.44 -13.91 -3.92
C ARG A 76 -1.80 -12.48 -3.53
N ALA A 77 -2.69 -11.84 -4.26
CA ALA A 77 -3.14 -10.49 -3.95
C ALA A 77 -3.79 -10.45 -2.56
N LEU A 78 -4.63 -11.42 -2.24
CA LEU A 78 -5.28 -11.49 -0.93
C LEU A 78 -4.26 -11.74 0.18
N GLU A 79 -3.28 -12.61 -0.05
CA GLU A 79 -2.22 -12.86 0.91
C GLU A 79 -1.43 -11.58 1.24
N TRP A 80 -1.14 -10.78 0.22
CA TRP A 80 -0.40 -9.53 0.39
C TRP A 80 -1.21 -8.43 1.03
N LEU A 81 -2.51 -8.35 0.74
CA LEU A 81 -3.31 -7.17 1.07
C LEU A 81 -4.29 -7.35 2.22
N LEU A 82 -4.80 -8.55 2.47
CA LEU A 82 -5.81 -8.72 3.51
C LEU A 82 -5.25 -9.19 4.83
N HIS A 83 -5.81 -8.64 5.89
CA HIS A 83 -5.60 -9.10 7.25
C HIS A 83 -6.58 -10.23 7.57
N ASP A 84 -6.38 -10.90 8.69
CA ASP A 84 -7.24 -12.01 9.11
C ASP A 84 -8.70 -11.59 9.30
N ASP A 85 -8.95 -10.32 9.58
CA ASP A 85 -10.30 -9.78 9.73
C ASP A 85 -11.02 -9.52 8.40
N GLY A 86 -10.38 -9.81 7.27
CA GLY A 86 -10.95 -9.59 5.95
C GLY A 86 -10.84 -8.17 5.42
N LEU A 87 -10.13 -7.30 6.13
CA LEU A 87 -9.92 -5.92 5.71
C LEU A 87 -8.48 -5.70 5.22
N LEU A 88 -8.30 -4.62 4.46
CA LEU A 88 -7.00 -4.26 3.91
C LEU A 88 -5.97 -4.04 5.01
N ARG A 89 -4.78 -4.59 4.82
CA ARG A 89 -3.65 -4.30 5.71
C ARG A 89 -3.17 -2.88 5.45
N VAL A 90 -3.00 -2.12 6.49
CA VAL A 90 -2.56 -0.73 6.40
C VAL A 90 -1.19 -0.54 7.07
N PRO A 91 -0.41 0.43 6.63
CA PRO A 91 -0.70 1.38 5.56
C PRO A 91 -0.57 0.76 4.18
N ALA A 92 -1.41 1.20 3.25
CA ALA A 92 -1.32 0.80 1.85
C ALA A 92 -1.40 2.06 0.98
N LEU A 93 -0.36 2.32 0.22
CA LEU A 93 -0.26 3.50 -0.64
C LEU A 93 -0.55 3.10 -2.08
N VAL A 94 -1.50 3.79 -2.70
CA VAL A 94 -1.79 3.62 -4.13
C VAL A 94 -1.42 4.92 -4.84
N TRP A 95 -0.48 4.85 -5.76
CA TRP A 95 -0.02 6.02 -6.51
C TRP A 95 0.17 5.63 -7.98
N GLY A 96 -0.81 6.00 -8.80
CA GLY A 96 -0.82 5.58 -10.19
C GLY A 96 -0.97 4.06 -10.30
N ASP A 97 -0.02 3.40 -10.94
CA ASP A 97 0.01 1.94 -11.09
C ASP A 97 0.80 1.22 -10.00
N MET A 98 1.27 1.97 -8.98
CA MET A 98 2.08 1.43 -7.89
C MET A 98 1.23 1.21 -6.65
N LEU A 99 1.42 0.05 -6.01
CA LEU A 99 0.77 -0.27 -4.74
C LEU A 99 1.85 -0.66 -3.73
N VAL A 100 1.89 0.04 -2.60
CA VAL A 100 2.88 -0.18 -1.54
C VAL A 100 2.14 -0.57 -0.26
N ARG A 101 2.34 -1.80 0.21
CA ARG A 101 1.68 -2.26 1.42
C ARG A 101 2.68 -2.44 2.56
N GLY A 102 2.38 -1.83 3.70
CA GLY A 102 3.25 -1.81 4.86
C GLY A 102 4.15 -0.58 4.87
N TYR A 103 4.95 -0.45 5.91
CA TYR A 103 5.92 0.63 6.00
C TYR A 103 7.23 0.16 6.60
N THR A 104 8.33 0.47 5.92
CA THR A 104 9.67 0.58 6.47
C THR A 104 10.34 1.74 5.74
N ASP A 105 11.39 2.30 6.34
CA ASP A 105 12.12 3.39 5.69
C ASP A 105 12.65 2.95 4.32
N ASP A 106 13.22 1.75 4.24
CA ASP A 106 13.77 1.23 2.99
C ASP A 106 12.68 1.01 1.93
N LEU A 107 11.53 0.47 2.33
CA LEU A 107 10.41 0.23 1.43
C LEU A 107 9.97 1.53 0.76
N TYR A 108 9.74 2.57 1.57
CA TYR A 108 9.30 3.85 1.04
C TYR A 108 10.39 4.56 0.24
N LYS A 109 11.63 4.44 0.67
CA LYS A 109 12.76 5.00 -0.07
C LYS A 109 12.82 4.43 -1.49
N HIS A 110 12.68 3.11 -1.63
CA HIS A 110 12.69 2.46 -2.95
C HIS A 110 11.44 2.78 -3.76
N ALA A 111 10.26 2.72 -3.13
CA ALA A 111 9.01 2.98 -3.81
C ALA A 111 8.94 4.43 -4.34
N LEU A 112 9.29 5.41 -3.51
CA LEU A 112 9.22 6.81 -3.89
C LEU A 112 10.33 7.20 -4.89
N ALA A 113 11.48 6.56 -4.83
CA ALA A 113 12.56 6.82 -5.77
C ALA A 113 12.19 6.45 -7.22
N GLY A 114 11.29 5.49 -7.39
CA GLY A 114 10.79 5.11 -8.71
C GLY A 114 9.72 6.03 -9.27
N ARG A 115 9.28 7.03 -8.50
CA ARG A 115 8.23 7.97 -8.89
C ARG A 115 8.83 9.36 -9.07
N ARG A 116 8.77 9.85 -10.27
CA ARG A 116 9.31 11.17 -10.58
C ARG A 116 8.39 11.94 -11.47
#